data_4ae4274ed17715f6e8c7f80ebf1fb494
#
_entry.id   4ae4274ed17715f6e8c7f80ebf1fb494
#
_cell.length_a   1.000
_cell.length_b   1.000
_cell.length_c   1.000
_cell.angle_alpha   90.00
_cell.angle_beta   90.00
_cell.angle_gamma   90.00
#
_symmetry.space_group_name_H-M   'P 1'
#
loop_
_entity.id
_entity.type
_entity.pdbx_description
1 polymer ?
#
loop_
_entity_poly.entity_id
_entity_poly.type
_entity_poly.pdbx_seq_one_letter_code
_entity_poly.pdbx_strand_id
1 'polypeptide(L)'
;KTFPMKIKYIAILILCTLAACGEKVKDTKESAPEETKVPHIVFVTGEEEYRSEESFPMLAKLAKRELGAKVTVVYSVDNHGYIDPNRTDHIEGLDALETADLMVVFMRFRNLPKKERDYITNYVESGKPIVGFRTTTHAFKYDNDSTLVEFNGAWPAKVFGQQWITHHGHFDDGKYPVTNVSIKEGQTDNPILKGFSEFEAYSWLYHVDGGDWKLQGDSEPLLMGHSTKSQHEINGKLDDFSLDNPVAWTKSYTGSSGNKARVFFTTLGHPFDFKLPVVRKIAMNGIYWALGEEDNIPENGVNVSLDEPFLPNNSGFGQKFKKNRKPAPIQ
;
A
#
# COMPACT_ATOMS: atom_id res chain seq x y z
N LYS A 1 -73.58 -72.12 43.58
CA LYS A 1 -72.82 -72.03 44.82
C LYS A 1 -71.81 -70.92 44.61
N THR A 2 -72.19 -69.74 44.98
CA THR A 2 -71.43 -68.48 44.79
C THR A 2 -70.75 -68.14 46.10
N PHE A 3 -69.50 -67.80 46.02
CA PHE A 3 -68.76 -67.19 47.13
C PHE A 3 -68.38 -65.76 46.75
N PRO A 4 -68.54 -64.79 47.66
CA PRO A 4 -68.23 -63.42 47.36
C PRO A 4 -66.75 -63.09 47.63
N MET A 5 -66.16 -62.40 46.73
CA MET A 5 -64.78 -61.91 46.74
C MET A 5 -64.70 -60.60 47.53
N LYS A 6 -63.89 -60.56 48.56
CA LYS A 6 -63.59 -59.36 49.34
C LYS A 6 -62.55 -58.50 48.62
N ILE A 7 -62.95 -57.30 48.24
CA ILE A 7 -62.04 -56.31 47.67
C ILE A 7 -61.33 -55.60 48.82
N LYS A 8 -60.01 -55.72 48.87
CA LYS A 8 -59.13 -54.91 49.73
C LYS A 8 -58.68 -53.67 48.93
N TYR A 9 -59.06 -52.51 49.42
CA TYR A 9 -58.52 -51.24 48.89
C TYR A 9 -57.08 -51.04 49.37
N ILE A 10 -56.13 -51.01 48.47
CA ILE A 10 -54.76 -50.55 48.69
C ILE A 10 -54.73 -49.11 48.26
N ALA A 11 -54.52 -48.21 49.18
CA ALA A 11 -54.24 -46.79 48.88
C ALA A 11 -52.81 -46.67 48.42
N ILE A 12 -52.65 -46.40 47.15
CA ILE A 12 -51.32 -46.05 46.59
C ILE A 12 -51.12 -44.54 46.73
N LEU A 13 -50.22 -44.21 47.63
CA LEU A 13 -49.75 -42.83 47.81
C LEU A 13 -48.83 -42.50 46.62
N ILE A 14 -49.31 -41.74 45.64
CA ILE A 14 -48.43 -41.24 44.52
C ILE A 14 -47.69 -40.01 45.02
N LEU A 15 -46.38 -40.17 45.25
CA LEU A 15 -45.44 -39.09 45.55
C LEU A 15 -45.09 -38.46 44.25
N CYS A 16 -45.70 -37.31 43.86
CA CYS A 16 -45.29 -36.51 42.75
C CYS A 16 -44.00 -35.76 43.09
N THR A 17 -42.81 -36.27 42.62
CA THR A 17 -41.58 -35.53 42.59
C THR A 17 -41.64 -34.58 41.40
N LEU A 18 -41.83 -33.30 41.63
CA LEU A 18 -41.64 -32.22 40.68
C LEU A 18 -40.16 -32.13 40.41
N ALA A 19 -39.65 -32.74 39.31
CA ALA A 19 -38.37 -32.45 38.75
C ALA A 19 -38.48 -31.10 38.05
N ALA A 20 -38.00 -30.02 38.70
CA ALA A 20 -37.79 -28.74 38.06
C ALA A 20 -36.60 -28.87 37.11
N CYS A 21 -36.86 -29.04 35.81
CA CYS A 21 -35.89 -28.80 34.77
C CYS A 21 -35.61 -27.30 34.77
N GLY A 22 -34.52 -26.90 35.45
CA GLY A 22 -33.94 -25.58 35.27
C GLY A 22 -33.27 -25.53 33.90
N GLU A 23 -33.96 -25.00 32.90
CA GLU A 23 -33.27 -24.51 31.69
C GLU A 23 -32.27 -23.45 32.12
N LYS A 24 -30.98 -23.78 32.01
CA LYS A 24 -29.91 -22.77 32.04
C LYS A 24 -30.14 -21.88 30.82
N VAL A 25 -30.77 -20.73 31.04
CA VAL A 25 -30.67 -19.59 30.11
C VAL A 25 -29.18 -19.32 29.94
N LYS A 26 -28.63 -19.68 28.80
CA LYS A 26 -27.32 -19.18 28.38
C LYS A 26 -27.48 -17.67 28.23
N ASP A 27 -26.97 -16.91 29.19
CA ASP A 27 -26.66 -15.51 28.98
C ASP A 27 -25.72 -15.43 27.79
N THR A 28 -26.26 -15.29 26.59
CA THR A 28 -25.57 -14.75 25.47
C THR A 28 -25.32 -13.29 25.83
N LYS A 29 -24.17 -13.01 26.44
CA LYS A 29 -23.62 -11.67 26.42
C LYS A 29 -23.51 -11.29 24.95
N GLU A 30 -24.45 -10.50 24.48
CA GLU A 30 -24.35 -9.75 23.25
C GLU A 30 -23.07 -8.94 23.41
N SER A 31 -22.01 -9.34 22.71
CA SER A 31 -20.76 -8.57 22.68
C SER A 31 -21.12 -7.21 22.13
N ALA A 32 -20.85 -6.16 22.92
CA ALA A 32 -20.95 -4.79 22.43
C ALA A 32 -20.26 -4.73 21.06
N PRO A 33 -20.83 -4.00 20.08
CA PRO A 33 -20.19 -3.83 18.78
C PRO A 33 -18.75 -3.38 19.02
N GLU A 34 -17.78 -4.13 18.53
CA GLU A 34 -16.38 -3.75 18.56
C GLU A 34 -16.29 -2.39 17.86
N GLU A 35 -15.93 -1.34 18.57
CA GLU A 35 -15.73 -0.02 17.96
C GLU A 35 -14.68 -0.22 16.85
N THR A 36 -15.11 -0.11 15.61
CA THR A 36 -14.22 -0.23 14.45
C THR A 36 -13.18 0.88 14.55
N LYS A 37 -11.95 0.49 14.88
CA LYS A 37 -10.82 1.43 15.00
C LYS A 37 -10.64 2.15 13.67
N VAL A 38 -10.76 3.47 13.69
CA VAL A 38 -10.46 4.31 12.52
C VAL A 38 -8.95 4.22 12.20
N PRO A 39 -8.56 3.68 11.03
CA PRO A 39 -7.15 3.51 10.71
C PRO A 39 -6.48 4.87 10.48
N HIS A 40 -5.23 5.02 10.97
CA HIS A 40 -4.38 6.17 10.69
C HIS A 40 -3.41 5.84 9.55
N ILE A 41 -3.58 6.48 8.42
CA ILE A 41 -2.74 6.31 7.23
C ILE A 41 -1.81 7.50 7.07
N VAL A 42 -0.50 7.25 7.06
CA VAL A 42 0.50 8.28 6.84
C VAL A 42 1.09 8.15 5.44
N PHE A 43 0.96 9.21 4.65
CA PHE A 43 1.51 9.33 3.31
C PHE A 43 2.83 10.08 3.38
N VAL A 44 3.93 9.38 3.10
CA VAL A 44 5.30 9.92 3.14
C VAL A 44 5.71 10.35 1.75
N THR A 45 5.80 11.66 1.51
CA THR A 45 6.36 12.21 0.27
C THR A 45 7.84 12.51 0.47
N GLY A 46 8.60 12.59 -0.60
CA GLY A 46 10.03 12.88 -0.54
C GLY A 46 10.69 12.49 -1.86
N GLU A 47 10.16 13.04 -2.95
CA GLU A 47 10.50 12.61 -4.29
C GLU A 47 10.52 13.83 -5.22
N GLU A 48 11.68 14.13 -5.79
CA GLU A 48 11.92 15.37 -6.55
C GLU A 48 11.62 15.26 -8.05
N GLU A 49 11.25 14.06 -8.55
CA GLU A 49 11.07 13.81 -9.99
C GLU A 49 9.59 13.61 -10.40
N TYR A 50 8.81 12.86 -9.63
CA TYR A 50 7.47 12.36 -10.01
C TYR A 50 6.31 12.97 -9.23
N ARG A 51 6.51 14.06 -8.51
CA ARG A 51 5.42 14.86 -7.88
C ARG A 51 4.61 14.10 -6.84
N SER A 52 5.26 13.32 -5.97
CA SER A 52 4.57 12.67 -4.84
C SER A 52 3.83 13.68 -3.97
N GLU A 53 4.34 14.90 -3.86
CA GLU A 53 3.74 16.04 -3.16
C GLU A 53 2.44 16.56 -3.79
N GLU A 54 2.12 16.10 -5.00
CA GLU A 54 0.85 16.38 -5.67
C GLU A 54 -0.09 15.18 -5.69
N SER A 55 0.42 13.97 -5.94
CA SER A 55 -0.39 12.75 -6.04
C SER A 55 -0.86 12.23 -4.69
N PHE A 56 -0.03 12.30 -3.65
CA PHE A 56 -0.39 11.76 -2.33
C PHE A 56 -1.49 12.54 -1.60
N PRO A 57 -1.56 13.87 -1.64
CA PRO A 57 -2.73 14.58 -1.10
C PRO A 57 -4.04 14.17 -1.76
N MET A 58 -4.04 13.87 -3.06
CA MET A 58 -5.21 13.39 -3.78
C MET A 58 -5.59 11.97 -3.32
N LEU A 59 -4.63 11.03 -3.20
CA LEU A 59 -4.89 9.69 -2.69
C LEU A 59 -5.32 9.72 -1.22
N ALA A 60 -4.76 10.61 -0.40
CA ALA A 60 -5.16 10.78 0.99
C ALA A 60 -6.61 11.26 1.13
N LYS A 61 -7.09 12.15 0.25
CA LYS A 61 -8.51 12.53 0.18
C LYS A 61 -9.40 11.34 -0.14
N LEU A 62 -8.99 10.50 -1.10
CA LEU A 62 -9.71 9.27 -1.43
C LEU A 62 -9.74 8.31 -0.24
N ALA A 63 -8.62 8.08 0.44
CA ALA A 63 -8.55 7.20 1.61
C ALA A 63 -9.42 7.73 2.77
N LYS A 64 -9.41 9.04 3.02
CA LYS A 64 -10.28 9.67 4.01
C LYS A 64 -11.75 9.45 3.68
N ARG A 65 -12.15 9.64 2.42
CA ARG A 65 -13.54 9.51 1.97
C ARG A 65 -14.03 8.06 1.99
N GLU A 66 -13.24 7.14 1.44
CA GLU A 66 -13.68 5.77 1.18
C GLU A 66 -13.50 4.85 2.39
N LEU A 67 -12.47 5.07 3.22
CA LEU A 67 -12.18 4.28 4.44
C LEU A 67 -12.62 4.99 5.74
N GLY A 68 -13.03 6.25 5.69
CA GLY A 68 -13.20 7.05 6.90
C GLY A 68 -11.88 7.25 7.68
N ALA A 69 -10.73 7.03 7.05
CA ALA A 69 -9.43 7.01 7.69
C ALA A 69 -9.01 8.39 8.22
N LYS A 70 -8.29 8.39 9.35
CA LYS A 70 -7.44 9.52 9.71
C LYS A 70 -6.25 9.50 8.74
N VAL A 71 -5.99 10.62 8.06
CA VAL A 71 -4.89 10.72 7.08
C VAL A 71 -3.93 11.83 7.47
N THR A 72 -2.64 11.57 7.31
CA THR A 72 -1.57 12.56 7.45
C THR A 72 -0.68 12.49 6.21
N VAL A 73 -0.37 13.62 5.60
CA VAL A 73 0.60 13.70 4.51
C VAL A 73 1.79 14.50 5.00
N VAL A 74 2.98 13.91 4.91
CA VAL A 74 4.24 14.55 5.33
C VAL A 74 5.09 14.90 4.12
N TYR A 75 5.85 15.99 4.20
CA TYR A 75 6.50 16.59 3.05
C TYR A 75 7.95 16.98 3.33
N SER A 76 8.80 16.88 2.31
CA SER A 76 10.05 17.65 2.29
C SER A 76 9.71 19.14 2.25
N VAL A 77 10.25 19.92 3.18
CA VAL A 77 10.01 21.37 3.26
C VAL A 77 11.33 22.14 3.34
N ASP A 78 11.32 23.36 2.82
CA ASP A 78 12.43 24.29 2.96
C ASP A 78 12.49 24.92 4.38
N ASN A 79 13.47 25.80 4.63
CA ASN A 79 13.67 26.45 5.92
C ASN A 79 12.55 27.47 6.29
N HIS A 80 11.63 27.74 5.36
CA HIS A 80 10.46 28.62 5.55
C HIS A 80 9.15 27.84 5.66
N GLY A 81 9.22 26.49 5.66
CA GLY A 81 8.08 25.59 5.72
C GLY A 81 7.30 25.49 4.41
N TYR A 82 7.88 25.86 3.27
CA TYR A 82 7.29 25.58 1.97
C TYR A 82 7.70 24.20 1.46
N ILE A 83 6.77 23.54 0.80
CA ILE A 83 7.02 22.22 0.17
C ILE A 83 8.11 22.39 -0.90
N ASP A 84 9.23 21.72 -0.69
CA ASP A 84 10.36 21.66 -1.61
C ASP A 84 10.84 20.20 -1.77
N PRO A 85 10.41 19.49 -2.81
CA PRO A 85 10.81 18.11 -3.02
C PRO A 85 12.32 17.95 -3.33
N ASN A 86 13.04 19.02 -3.70
CA ASN A 86 14.49 18.97 -3.90
C ASN A 86 15.28 18.90 -2.59
N ARG A 87 14.64 19.20 -1.45
CA ARG A 87 15.28 19.06 -0.15
C ARG A 87 15.33 17.59 0.25
N THR A 88 16.54 17.01 0.20
CA THR A 88 16.75 15.56 0.40
C THR A 88 17.01 15.16 1.84
N ASP A 89 17.34 16.12 2.70
CA ASP A 89 17.80 15.91 4.09
C ASP A 89 16.74 16.20 5.15
N HIS A 90 15.49 16.46 4.75
CA HIS A 90 14.44 16.77 5.70
C HIS A 90 13.04 16.44 5.17
N ILE A 91 12.24 15.75 6.00
CA ILE A 91 10.79 15.55 5.81
C ILE A 91 10.10 15.91 7.12
N GLU A 92 9.26 16.95 7.09
CA GLU A 92 8.54 17.42 8.29
C GLU A 92 7.37 16.48 8.62
N GLY A 93 7.18 16.18 9.92
CA GLY A 93 6.04 15.44 10.45
C GLY A 93 6.17 13.91 10.41
N LEU A 94 7.36 13.35 10.19
CA LEU A 94 7.60 11.89 10.19
C LEU A 94 7.24 11.19 11.51
N ASP A 95 7.17 11.93 12.64
CA ASP A 95 6.69 11.42 13.93
C ASP A 95 5.25 10.89 13.87
N ALA A 96 4.44 11.31 12.89
CA ALA A 96 3.12 10.74 12.63
C ALA A 96 3.15 9.22 12.42
N LEU A 97 4.29 8.65 11.97
CA LEU A 97 4.47 7.21 11.79
C LEU A 97 4.40 6.42 13.10
N GLU A 98 4.65 7.02 14.26
CA GLU A 98 4.54 6.34 15.55
C GLU A 98 3.10 5.83 15.80
N THR A 99 2.10 6.56 15.34
CA THR A 99 0.69 6.21 15.50
C THR A 99 0.04 5.66 14.24
N ALA A 100 0.77 5.54 13.14
CA ALA A 100 0.24 5.04 11.87
C ALA A 100 -0.11 3.55 11.94
N ASP A 101 -1.22 3.18 11.31
CA ASP A 101 -1.60 1.80 11.03
C ASP A 101 -1.13 1.35 9.64
N LEU A 102 -0.97 2.30 8.70
CA LEU A 102 -0.42 2.08 7.36
C LEU A 102 0.52 3.23 6.97
N MET A 103 1.69 2.88 6.42
CA MET A 103 2.57 3.81 5.72
C MET A 103 2.40 3.66 4.21
N VAL A 104 2.08 4.76 3.53
CA VAL A 104 2.11 4.87 2.05
C VAL A 104 3.31 5.74 1.69
N VAL A 105 4.28 5.22 0.93
CA VAL A 105 5.58 5.87 0.77
C VAL A 105 5.98 6.04 -0.69
N PHE A 106 6.45 7.24 -1.03
CA PHE A 106 6.99 7.58 -2.34
C PHE A 106 8.17 8.53 -2.15
N MET A 107 9.36 7.96 -2.05
CA MET A 107 10.61 8.67 -1.78
C MET A 107 11.67 8.35 -2.81
N ARG A 108 12.68 9.23 -2.92
CA ARG A 108 13.82 9.07 -3.82
C ARG A 108 15.06 9.73 -3.25
N PHE A 109 16.15 8.99 -3.14
CA PHE A 109 17.49 9.50 -2.80
C PHE A 109 17.53 10.44 -1.58
N ARG A 110 16.79 10.11 -0.52
CA ARG A 110 16.81 10.89 0.73
C ARG A 110 18.05 10.56 1.55
N ASN A 111 18.69 11.57 2.11
CA ASN A 111 19.80 11.48 3.05
C ASN A 111 19.40 12.02 4.43
N LEU A 112 18.25 11.56 4.91
CA LEU A 112 17.66 12.02 6.17
C LEU A 112 18.61 11.84 7.34
N PRO A 113 18.65 12.79 8.29
CA PRO A 113 19.39 12.62 9.54
C PRO A 113 18.79 11.45 10.34
N LYS A 114 19.62 10.87 11.23
CA LYS A 114 19.28 9.65 11.98
C LYS A 114 17.87 9.70 12.58
N LYS A 115 17.51 10.79 13.26
CA LYS A 115 16.20 10.92 13.91
C LYS A 115 15.03 10.74 12.93
N GLU A 116 15.11 11.37 11.77
CA GLU A 116 14.05 11.30 10.75
C GLU A 116 14.03 9.94 10.06
N ARG A 117 15.19 9.39 9.72
CA ARG A 117 15.32 8.04 9.19
C ARG A 117 14.74 7.00 10.15
N ASP A 118 15.01 7.14 11.45
CA ASP A 118 14.57 6.20 12.47
C ASP A 118 13.03 6.09 12.53
N TYR A 119 12.25 7.15 12.29
CA TYR A 119 10.79 7.05 12.21
C TYR A 119 10.35 6.06 11.11
N ILE A 120 10.96 6.16 9.94
CA ILE A 120 10.65 5.27 8.80
C ILE A 120 11.11 3.84 9.09
N THR A 121 12.35 3.68 9.53
CA THR A 121 12.93 2.34 9.77
C THR A 121 12.26 1.64 10.94
N ASN A 122 11.97 2.33 12.05
CA ASN A 122 11.23 1.76 13.18
C ASN A 122 9.81 1.35 12.77
N TYR A 123 9.13 2.15 11.93
CA TYR A 123 7.84 1.77 11.40
C TYR A 123 7.94 0.46 10.60
N VAL A 124 8.88 0.35 9.68
CA VAL A 124 9.12 -0.86 8.87
C VAL A 124 9.46 -2.05 9.77
N GLU A 125 10.36 -1.88 10.73
CA GLU A 125 10.78 -2.94 11.66
C GLU A 125 9.68 -3.37 12.64
N SER A 126 8.63 -2.57 12.82
CA SER A 126 7.47 -2.95 13.62
C SER A 126 6.58 -4.02 12.95
N GLY A 127 6.77 -4.27 11.64
CA GLY A 127 5.97 -5.23 10.88
C GLY A 127 4.56 -4.74 10.56
N LYS A 128 4.33 -3.43 10.58
CA LYS A 128 3.07 -2.82 10.12
C LYS A 128 3.01 -2.76 8.58
N PRO A 129 1.81 -2.69 7.97
CA PRO A 129 1.63 -2.74 6.53
C PRO A 129 2.21 -1.53 5.81
N ILE A 130 2.63 -1.74 4.55
CA ILE A 130 3.30 -0.73 3.72
C ILE A 130 2.75 -0.76 2.30
N VAL A 131 2.53 0.43 1.72
CA VAL A 131 2.27 0.61 0.28
C VAL A 131 3.38 1.50 -0.29
N GLY A 132 4.15 0.98 -1.25
CA GLY A 132 5.29 1.67 -1.83
C GLY A 132 5.09 2.00 -3.30
N PHE A 133 5.66 3.13 -3.72
CA PHE A 133 5.56 3.61 -5.10
C PHE A 133 6.94 3.84 -5.73
N ARG A 134 7.11 3.40 -6.96
CA ARG A 134 8.13 3.73 -7.95
C ARG A 134 9.54 3.91 -7.36
N THR A 135 9.99 5.15 -7.18
CA THR A 135 11.34 5.50 -6.75
C THR A 135 11.67 5.10 -5.31
N THR A 136 10.71 4.58 -4.55
CA THR A 136 10.98 4.03 -3.23
C THR A 136 11.91 2.81 -3.29
N THR A 137 12.09 2.17 -4.44
CA THR A 137 13.15 1.17 -4.70
C THR A 137 14.57 1.71 -4.55
N HIS A 138 14.73 3.03 -4.47
CA HIS A 138 15.96 3.75 -4.18
C HIS A 138 15.66 4.98 -3.29
N ALA A 139 14.89 4.72 -2.22
CA ALA A 139 14.39 5.75 -1.30
C ALA A 139 15.50 6.59 -0.66
N PHE A 140 16.62 5.96 -0.32
CA PHE A 140 17.73 6.60 0.38
C PHE A 140 18.99 6.67 -0.47
N LYS A 141 19.86 7.65 -0.13
CA LYS A 141 21.20 7.79 -0.72
C LYS A 141 22.17 8.37 0.30
N TYR A 142 23.03 7.52 0.83
CA TYR A 142 24.07 7.85 1.81
C TYR A 142 25.45 7.58 1.19
N ASP A 143 25.94 8.50 0.35
CA ASP A 143 27.19 8.30 -0.40
C ASP A 143 28.43 8.48 0.49
N ASN A 144 28.33 9.23 1.58
CA ASN A 144 29.45 9.61 2.43
C ASN A 144 29.53 8.85 3.77
N ASP A 145 28.65 7.89 3.99
CA ASP A 145 28.61 7.09 5.22
C ASP A 145 28.53 5.60 4.90
N SER A 146 29.65 4.91 4.96
CA SER A 146 29.75 3.48 4.68
C SER A 146 28.91 2.60 5.62
N THR A 147 28.53 3.11 6.79
CA THR A 147 27.66 2.38 7.75
C THR A 147 26.19 2.41 7.33
N LEU A 148 25.81 3.28 6.40
CA LEU A 148 24.44 3.46 5.90
C LEU A 148 24.26 3.03 4.44
N VAL A 149 25.31 2.51 3.81
CA VAL A 149 25.28 2.13 2.38
C VAL A 149 24.21 1.07 2.06
N GLU A 150 23.82 0.23 3.03
CA GLU A 150 22.76 -0.75 2.85
C GLU A 150 21.41 -0.11 2.50
N PHE A 151 21.15 1.13 2.96
CA PHE A 151 19.93 1.86 2.64
C PHE A 151 19.83 2.27 1.17
N ASN A 152 20.96 2.34 0.45
CA ASN A 152 20.98 2.75 -0.95
C ASN A 152 20.39 1.71 -1.91
N GLY A 153 20.35 0.44 -1.52
CA GLY A 153 19.86 -0.62 -2.40
C GLY A 153 19.39 -1.87 -1.66
N ALA A 154 20.16 -2.39 -0.71
CA ALA A 154 19.81 -3.64 -0.02
C ALA A 154 18.54 -3.52 0.83
N TRP A 155 18.35 -2.39 1.52
CA TRP A 155 17.16 -2.16 2.33
C TRP A 155 15.87 -2.11 1.48
N PRO A 156 15.76 -1.31 0.38
CA PRO A 156 14.56 -1.36 -0.45
C PRO A 156 14.34 -2.72 -1.10
N ALA A 157 15.41 -3.42 -1.50
CA ALA A 157 15.28 -4.78 -2.04
C ALA A 157 14.66 -5.74 -1.03
N LYS A 158 15.11 -5.69 0.22
CA LYS A 158 14.59 -6.53 1.31
C LYS A 158 13.12 -6.18 1.65
N VAL A 159 12.79 -4.90 1.77
CA VAL A 159 11.46 -4.44 2.18
C VAL A 159 10.45 -4.54 1.05
N PHE A 160 10.80 -4.07 -0.16
CA PHE A 160 9.89 -3.94 -1.29
C PHE A 160 10.07 -5.01 -2.37
N GLY A 161 11.09 -5.85 -2.27
CA GLY A 161 11.36 -6.91 -3.25
C GLY A 161 12.18 -6.48 -4.46
N GLN A 162 12.61 -5.22 -4.51
CA GLN A 162 13.36 -4.63 -5.61
C GLN A 162 14.24 -3.47 -5.15
N GLN A 163 15.46 -3.41 -5.67
CA GLN A 163 16.24 -2.18 -5.77
C GLN A 163 16.18 -1.67 -7.21
N TRP A 164 16.26 -0.36 -7.40
CA TRP A 164 16.36 0.18 -8.75
C TRP A 164 17.68 -0.21 -9.42
N ILE A 165 17.60 -0.75 -10.63
CA ILE A 165 18.74 -1.12 -11.46
C ILE A 165 18.84 -0.15 -12.64
N THR A 166 17.79 -0.12 -13.48
CA THR A 166 17.66 0.73 -14.65
C THR A 166 16.19 0.85 -15.04
N HIS A 167 15.90 1.59 -16.08
CA HIS A 167 14.56 1.70 -16.67
C HIS A 167 14.64 1.78 -18.20
N HIS A 168 13.53 1.51 -18.88
CA HIS A 168 13.36 1.62 -20.32
C HIS A 168 12.90 3.04 -20.66
N GLY A 169 13.71 4.06 -20.45
CA GLY A 169 13.40 5.47 -20.62
C GLY A 169 14.51 6.13 -21.43
N HIS A 170 14.42 7.27 -21.40
CA HIS A 170 14.39 8.68 -21.50
C HIS A 170 13.63 9.22 -22.75
N PHE A 171 12.51 8.64 -23.09
CA PHE A 171 11.69 9.02 -24.25
C PHE A 171 10.38 9.65 -23.79
N ASP A 172 9.92 10.64 -24.53
CA ASP A 172 8.54 11.13 -24.52
C ASP A 172 7.96 11.45 -23.13
N ASP A 173 8.81 11.86 -22.17
CA ASP A 173 8.45 12.10 -20.79
C ASP A 173 7.21 13.00 -20.65
N GLY A 174 6.08 12.38 -20.28
CA GLY A 174 4.77 13.05 -20.18
C GLY A 174 4.13 13.48 -21.50
N LYS A 175 4.71 13.16 -22.67
CA LYS A 175 4.09 13.44 -23.98
C LYS A 175 3.13 12.34 -24.40
N TYR A 176 3.58 11.09 -24.27
CA TYR A 176 2.84 9.89 -24.63
C TYR A 176 3.04 8.82 -23.56
N PRO A 177 2.06 7.92 -23.38
CA PRO A 177 2.28 6.69 -22.64
C PRO A 177 3.36 5.84 -23.32
N VAL A 178 4.13 5.09 -22.52
CA VAL A 178 5.30 4.31 -23.00
C VAL A 178 5.34 2.88 -22.45
N THR A 179 4.41 2.52 -21.59
CA THR A 179 4.34 1.19 -20.97
C THR A 179 2.92 0.65 -21.04
N ASN A 180 2.70 -0.45 -21.75
CA ASN A 180 1.43 -1.17 -21.74
C ASN A 180 1.35 -2.00 -20.46
N VAL A 181 0.23 -1.93 -19.74
CA VAL A 181 0.03 -2.62 -18.46
C VAL A 181 -1.13 -3.60 -18.55
N SER A 182 -0.86 -4.86 -18.20
CA SER A 182 -1.81 -5.96 -18.21
C SER A 182 -1.76 -6.78 -16.91
N ILE A 183 -2.79 -7.61 -16.67
CA ILE A 183 -2.80 -8.54 -15.55
C ILE A 183 -1.78 -9.65 -15.81
N LYS A 184 -1.01 -10.01 -14.79
CA LYS A 184 -0.18 -11.21 -14.81
C LYS A 184 -1.07 -12.45 -14.90
N GLU A 185 -0.73 -13.38 -15.77
CA GLU A 185 -1.44 -14.66 -15.90
C GLU A 185 -1.65 -15.33 -14.52
N GLY A 186 -2.88 -15.75 -14.25
CA GLY A 186 -3.28 -16.39 -13.00
C GLY A 186 -3.65 -15.42 -11.86
N GLN A 187 -3.60 -14.09 -12.07
CA GLN A 187 -3.88 -13.09 -11.03
C GLN A 187 -5.25 -12.40 -11.15
N THR A 188 -6.09 -12.80 -12.08
CA THR A 188 -7.37 -12.13 -12.39
C THR A 188 -8.28 -11.98 -11.15
N ASP A 189 -8.27 -12.95 -10.25
CA ASP A 189 -9.13 -12.98 -9.06
C ASP A 189 -8.51 -12.25 -7.84
N ASN A 190 -7.33 -11.65 -7.98
CA ASN A 190 -6.70 -10.94 -6.89
C ASN A 190 -7.50 -9.69 -6.52
N PRO A 191 -7.86 -9.49 -5.24
CA PRO A 191 -8.73 -8.39 -4.82
C PRO A 191 -8.16 -6.99 -5.15
N ILE A 192 -6.85 -6.83 -5.23
CA ILE A 192 -6.22 -5.57 -5.64
C ILE A 192 -6.59 -5.21 -7.09
N LEU A 193 -6.90 -6.20 -7.92
CA LEU A 193 -7.19 -6.01 -9.34
C LEU A 193 -8.70 -5.84 -9.64
N LYS A 194 -9.57 -5.81 -8.63
CA LYS A 194 -10.98 -5.52 -8.82
C LYS A 194 -11.18 -4.17 -9.53
N GLY A 195 -11.94 -4.19 -10.60
CA GLY A 195 -12.18 -3.02 -11.46
C GLY A 195 -10.97 -2.58 -12.31
N PHE A 196 -9.99 -3.45 -12.49
CA PHE A 196 -8.87 -3.24 -13.40
C PHE A 196 -9.32 -3.30 -14.87
N SER A 197 -8.68 -2.52 -15.69
CA SER A 197 -8.70 -2.63 -17.15
C SER A 197 -7.28 -2.36 -17.66
N GLU A 198 -6.87 -3.01 -18.72
CA GLU A 198 -5.59 -2.73 -19.38
C GLU A 198 -5.47 -1.26 -19.76
N PHE A 199 -4.29 -0.72 -19.66
CA PHE A 199 -4.04 0.70 -19.93
C PHE A 199 -2.58 0.93 -20.33
N GLU A 200 -2.33 2.11 -20.88
CA GLU A 200 -1.00 2.60 -21.21
C GLU A 200 -0.55 3.62 -20.15
N ALA A 201 0.60 3.37 -19.50
CA ALA A 201 1.18 4.21 -18.47
C ALA A 201 2.24 5.16 -19.04
N TYR A 202 2.36 6.35 -18.43
CA TYR A 202 3.43 7.29 -18.70
C TYR A 202 4.73 6.91 -17.96
N SER A 203 4.64 6.09 -16.94
CA SER A 203 5.80 5.56 -16.21
C SER A 203 6.71 4.78 -17.15
N TRP A 204 7.99 5.19 -17.23
CA TRP A 204 9.00 4.34 -17.84
C TRP A 204 9.09 3.03 -17.05
N LEU A 205 9.08 1.92 -17.77
CA LEU A 205 9.16 0.60 -17.17
C LEU A 205 10.50 0.44 -16.45
N TYR A 206 10.45 0.03 -15.18
CA TYR A 206 11.65 -0.37 -14.45
C TYR A 206 12.03 -1.79 -14.80
N HIS A 207 13.32 -2.02 -15.02
CA HIS A 207 13.85 -3.36 -15.00
C HIS A 207 13.85 -3.85 -13.56
N VAL A 208 13.20 -5.00 -13.32
CA VAL A 208 13.19 -5.64 -12.00
C VAL A 208 14.08 -6.86 -12.06
N ASP A 209 15.20 -6.78 -11.37
CA ASP A 209 16.19 -7.83 -11.34
C ASP A 209 16.71 -8.04 -9.91
N GLY A 210 16.24 -9.12 -9.30
CA GLY A 210 16.82 -9.64 -8.07
C GLY A 210 18.07 -10.49 -8.32
N GLY A 211 18.65 -10.41 -9.53
CA GLY A 211 19.83 -11.15 -9.98
C GLY A 211 19.53 -12.21 -11.03
N ASP A 212 18.26 -12.55 -11.26
CA ASP A 212 17.80 -13.56 -12.22
C ASP A 212 16.45 -13.19 -12.87
N TRP A 213 16.22 -11.92 -13.11
CA TRP A 213 14.98 -11.36 -13.69
C TRP A 213 13.74 -11.53 -12.80
N LYS A 214 13.95 -11.74 -11.50
CA LYS A 214 12.88 -11.94 -10.53
C LYS A 214 12.91 -10.88 -9.44
N LEU A 215 11.75 -10.66 -8.86
CA LEU A 215 11.63 -9.93 -7.61
C LEU A 215 12.20 -10.76 -6.44
N GLN A 216 12.69 -10.09 -5.40
CA GLN A 216 13.27 -10.75 -4.24
C GLN A 216 12.21 -11.27 -3.25
N GLY A 217 12.58 -12.35 -2.55
CA GLY A 217 11.77 -12.93 -1.47
C GLY A 217 10.49 -13.60 -1.98
N ASP A 218 9.41 -13.44 -1.22
CA ASP A 218 8.08 -13.97 -1.52
C ASP A 218 7.22 -13.01 -2.38
N SER A 219 7.86 -12.17 -3.18
CA SER A 219 7.18 -11.22 -4.05
C SER A 219 6.36 -11.93 -5.11
N GLU A 220 5.08 -11.58 -5.23
CA GLU A 220 4.14 -12.14 -6.19
C GLU A 220 3.68 -11.07 -7.17
N PRO A 221 4.11 -11.10 -8.45
CA PRO A 221 3.67 -10.14 -9.46
C PRO A 221 2.17 -10.21 -9.72
N LEU A 222 1.51 -9.06 -9.74
CA LEU A 222 0.08 -8.90 -10.06
C LEU A 222 -0.14 -8.31 -11.45
N LEU A 223 0.69 -7.32 -11.81
CA LEU A 223 0.64 -6.63 -13.09
C LEU A 223 1.98 -6.70 -13.79
N MET A 224 1.92 -6.87 -15.11
CA MET A 224 3.06 -6.82 -16.01
C MET A 224 3.02 -5.54 -16.84
N GLY A 225 4.20 -4.99 -17.09
CA GLY A 225 4.39 -3.88 -18.03
C GLY A 225 5.21 -4.35 -19.22
N HIS A 226 4.82 -3.88 -20.41
CA HIS A 226 5.60 -4.00 -21.64
C HIS A 226 6.03 -2.62 -22.12
N SER A 227 7.34 -2.38 -22.21
CA SER A 227 7.87 -1.10 -22.70
C SER A 227 7.75 -1.01 -24.22
N THR A 228 7.07 0.04 -24.71
CA THR A 228 6.90 0.25 -26.17
C THR A 228 8.16 0.82 -26.83
N LYS A 229 9.11 1.35 -26.05
CA LYS A 229 10.41 1.86 -26.49
C LYS A 229 11.44 1.63 -25.40
N SER A 230 12.67 1.31 -25.77
CA SER A 230 13.77 1.15 -24.82
C SER A 230 15.09 1.66 -25.36
N GLN A 231 15.83 2.41 -24.55
CA GLN A 231 17.23 2.71 -24.82
C GLN A 231 18.09 1.45 -24.87
N HIS A 232 17.69 0.38 -24.17
CA HIS A 232 18.42 -0.89 -24.18
C HIS A 232 18.24 -1.62 -25.53
N GLU A 233 17.07 -1.48 -26.16
CA GLU A 233 16.84 -1.95 -27.54
C GLU A 233 17.75 -1.23 -28.53
N ILE A 234 17.80 0.10 -28.48
CA ILE A 234 18.68 0.91 -29.32
C ILE A 234 20.15 0.55 -29.12
N ASN A 235 20.53 0.20 -27.91
CA ASN A 235 21.90 -0.17 -27.55
C ASN A 235 22.20 -1.67 -27.72
N GLY A 236 21.27 -2.48 -28.24
CA GLY A 236 21.44 -3.92 -28.47
C GLY A 236 21.60 -4.73 -27.17
N LYS A 237 20.89 -4.36 -26.09
CA LYS A 237 21.01 -4.95 -24.75
C LYS A 237 19.71 -5.58 -24.25
N LEU A 238 18.81 -6.00 -25.12
CA LEU A 238 17.55 -6.65 -24.68
C LEU A 238 17.77 -8.01 -24.04
N ASP A 239 18.87 -8.70 -24.34
CA ASP A 239 19.23 -9.94 -23.66
C ASP A 239 19.54 -9.71 -22.18
N ASP A 240 20.04 -8.50 -21.82
CA ASP A 240 20.32 -8.11 -20.44
C ASP A 240 19.11 -7.45 -19.78
N PHE A 241 18.22 -6.81 -20.56
CA PHE A 241 17.12 -5.96 -20.04
C PHE A 241 15.84 -6.21 -20.86
N SER A 242 14.99 -7.13 -20.37
CA SER A 242 13.72 -7.46 -21.02
C SER A 242 12.76 -6.26 -21.09
N LEU A 243 12.00 -6.16 -22.20
CA LEU A 243 10.91 -5.20 -22.33
C LEU A 243 9.71 -5.51 -21.44
N ASP A 244 9.65 -6.72 -20.86
CA ASP A 244 8.55 -7.16 -20.00
C ASP A 244 9.04 -7.31 -18.57
N ASN A 245 8.43 -6.54 -17.66
CA ASN A 245 8.77 -6.58 -16.24
C ASN A 245 7.52 -6.39 -15.37
N PRO A 246 7.51 -6.94 -14.13
CA PRO A 246 6.46 -6.63 -13.16
C PRO A 246 6.37 -5.12 -12.87
N VAL A 247 5.14 -4.60 -12.82
CA VAL A 247 4.88 -3.18 -12.45
C VAL A 247 4.10 -3.04 -11.15
N ALA A 248 3.48 -4.13 -10.65
CA ALA A 248 2.88 -4.17 -9.32
C ALA A 248 2.95 -5.57 -8.75
N TRP A 249 3.15 -5.68 -7.44
CA TRP A 249 3.26 -6.95 -6.73
C TRP A 249 2.89 -6.83 -5.27
N THR A 250 2.59 -7.97 -4.65
CA THR A 250 2.51 -8.11 -3.21
C THR A 250 3.72 -8.84 -2.66
N LYS A 251 4.03 -8.59 -1.40
CA LYS A 251 5.14 -9.19 -0.68
C LYS A 251 4.84 -9.18 0.81
N SER A 252 5.52 -10.01 1.57
CA SER A 252 5.61 -9.82 3.01
C SER A 252 7.00 -9.40 3.44
N TYR A 253 7.05 -8.67 4.55
CA TYR A 253 8.27 -8.29 5.23
C TYR A 253 8.17 -8.61 6.71
N THR A 254 9.15 -9.31 7.26
CA THR A 254 9.22 -9.57 8.70
C THR A 254 10.29 -8.66 9.30
N GLY A 255 9.86 -7.72 10.11
CA GLY A 255 10.75 -6.80 10.81
C GLY A 255 11.39 -7.42 12.05
N SER A 256 12.24 -6.66 12.72
CA SER A 256 12.92 -7.07 13.96
C SER A 256 11.97 -7.35 15.13
N SER A 257 10.76 -6.82 15.09
CA SER A 257 9.66 -7.14 16.04
C SER A 257 9.16 -8.59 15.93
N GLY A 258 9.50 -9.31 14.84
CA GLY A 258 8.95 -10.63 14.50
C GLY A 258 7.57 -10.56 13.83
N ASN A 259 6.93 -9.40 13.75
CA ASN A 259 5.66 -9.23 13.05
C ASN A 259 5.86 -9.20 11.54
N LYS A 260 4.88 -9.74 10.80
CA LYS A 260 4.91 -9.85 9.35
C LYS A 260 4.02 -8.78 8.72
N ALA A 261 4.63 -7.81 8.05
CA ALA A 261 3.96 -6.76 7.30
C ALA A 261 3.40 -7.29 5.97
N ARG A 262 2.24 -6.80 5.56
CA ARG A 262 1.75 -6.87 4.18
C ARG A 262 2.35 -5.70 3.41
N VAL A 263 2.99 -5.96 2.29
CA VAL A 263 3.62 -4.96 1.44
C VAL A 263 3.00 -5.02 0.05
N PHE A 264 2.37 -3.95 -0.39
CA PHE A 264 2.00 -3.74 -1.78
C PHE A 264 2.96 -2.73 -2.40
N PHE A 265 3.49 -3.04 -3.57
CA PHE A 265 4.40 -2.16 -4.28
C PHE A 265 4.00 -2.00 -5.75
N THR A 266 4.21 -0.80 -6.29
CA THR A 266 4.07 -0.56 -7.72
C THR A 266 5.17 0.36 -8.26
N THR A 267 5.72 0.05 -9.44
CA THR A 267 6.65 0.92 -10.17
C THR A 267 5.95 2.00 -11.00
N LEU A 268 4.62 1.99 -11.05
CA LEU A 268 3.83 3.09 -11.57
C LEU A 268 3.96 4.30 -10.63
N GLY A 269 3.82 5.51 -11.15
CA GLY A 269 3.95 6.70 -10.32
C GLY A 269 4.34 7.97 -11.09
N HIS A 270 4.42 7.92 -12.42
CA HIS A 270 4.48 9.16 -13.20
C HIS A 270 3.25 10.02 -12.82
N PRO A 271 3.38 11.35 -12.62
CA PRO A 271 2.26 12.17 -12.17
C PRO A 271 1.03 12.06 -13.09
N PHE A 272 1.23 11.82 -14.38
CA PHE A 272 0.12 11.64 -15.33
C PHE A 272 -0.53 10.27 -15.26
N ASP A 273 0.11 9.25 -14.71
CA ASP A 273 -0.54 7.96 -14.43
C ASP A 273 -1.71 8.14 -13.47
N PHE A 274 -1.58 9.02 -12.47
CA PHE A 274 -2.66 9.29 -11.51
C PHE A 274 -3.87 10.04 -12.10
N LYS A 275 -3.78 10.55 -13.34
CA LYS A 275 -4.96 11.04 -14.07
C LYS A 275 -5.89 9.89 -14.47
N LEU A 276 -5.34 8.67 -14.62
CA LEU A 276 -6.07 7.48 -15.02
C LEU A 276 -6.82 6.89 -13.80
N PRO A 277 -8.15 6.70 -13.87
CA PRO A 277 -8.91 6.10 -12.79
C PRO A 277 -8.39 4.71 -12.39
N VAL A 278 -7.93 3.91 -13.35
CA VAL A 278 -7.40 2.56 -13.10
C VAL A 278 -6.17 2.59 -12.18
N VAL A 279 -5.26 3.55 -12.35
CA VAL A 279 -4.07 3.69 -11.48
C VAL A 279 -4.47 4.09 -10.07
N ARG A 280 -5.43 5.01 -9.93
CA ARG A 280 -5.97 5.37 -8.61
C ARG A 280 -6.68 4.19 -7.94
N LYS A 281 -7.39 3.33 -8.71
CA LYS A 281 -8.01 2.10 -8.19
C LYS A 281 -6.98 1.12 -7.66
N ILE A 282 -5.94 0.83 -8.45
CA ILE A 282 -4.85 -0.05 -8.03
C ILE A 282 -4.23 0.45 -6.73
N ALA A 283 -3.98 1.75 -6.63
CA ALA A 283 -3.42 2.37 -5.42
C ALA A 283 -4.37 2.22 -4.22
N MET A 284 -5.66 2.53 -4.38
CA MET A 284 -6.65 2.44 -3.31
C MET A 284 -6.95 1.00 -2.92
N ASN A 285 -7.11 0.08 -3.88
CA ASN A 285 -7.29 -1.34 -3.60
C ASN A 285 -6.07 -1.91 -2.86
N GLY A 286 -4.84 -1.48 -3.23
CA GLY A 286 -3.61 -1.84 -2.53
C GLY A 286 -3.58 -1.34 -1.08
N ILE A 287 -4.13 -0.15 -0.80
CA ILE A 287 -4.30 0.40 0.55
C ILE A 287 -5.28 -0.46 1.35
N TYR A 288 -6.45 -0.79 0.78
CA TYR A 288 -7.41 -1.70 1.41
C TYR A 288 -6.79 -3.05 1.72
N TRP A 289 -6.14 -3.66 0.73
CA TRP A 289 -5.47 -4.95 0.91
C TRP A 289 -4.39 -4.90 1.99
N ALA A 290 -3.58 -3.86 2.03
CA ALA A 290 -2.52 -3.71 3.03
C ALA A 290 -3.09 -3.63 4.45
N LEU A 291 -4.23 -2.96 4.63
CA LEU A 291 -4.94 -2.85 5.91
C LEU A 291 -5.68 -4.13 6.32
N GLY A 292 -5.82 -5.12 5.44
CA GLY A 292 -6.63 -6.32 5.69
C GLY A 292 -8.12 -6.12 5.41
N GLU A 293 -8.47 -5.10 4.63
CA GLU A 293 -9.83 -4.70 4.27
C GLU A 293 -10.21 -5.13 2.85
N GLU A 294 -9.53 -6.13 2.29
CA GLU A 294 -9.74 -6.58 0.91
C GLU A 294 -11.16 -7.08 0.61
N ASP A 295 -11.85 -7.62 1.61
CA ASP A 295 -13.24 -8.07 1.48
C ASP A 295 -14.21 -6.90 1.27
N ASN A 296 -13.82 -5.70 1.68
CA ASN A 296 -14.58 -4.46 1.51
C ASN A 296 -14.30 -3.77 0.16
N ILE A 297 -13.42 -4.30 -0.70
CA ILE A 297 -13.22 -3.78 -2.04
C ILE A 297 -14.39 -4.17 -2.93
N PRO A 298 -15.16 -3.21 -3.48
CA PRO A 298 -16.25 -3.51 -4.41
C PRO A 298 -15.75 -4.23 -5.68
N GLU A 299 -16.63 -4.99 -6.35
CA GLU A 299 -16.27 -5.72 -7.59
C GLU A 299 -15.70 -4.82 -8.70
N ASN A 300 -16.16 -3.58 -8.78
CA ASN A 300 -15.63 -2.60 -9.72
C ASN A 300 -14.44 -1.79 -9.18
N GLY A 301 -13.82 -2.25 -8.08
CA GLY A 301 -12.78 -1.54 -7.34
C GLY A 301 -13.31 -0.37 -6.50
N VAL A 302 -12.45 0.18 -5.65
CA VAL A 302 -12.79 1.34 -4.81
C VAL A 302 -13.19 2.53 -5.67
N ASN A 303 -14.15 3.34 -5.20
CA ASN A 303 -14.53 4.58 -5.89
C ASN A 303 -13.38 5.59 -5.84
N VAL A 304 -12.90 5.99 -7.00
CA VAL A 304 -11.77 6.90 -7.17
C VAL A 304 -12.13 8.15 -7.98
N SER A 305 -13.43 8.46 -8.04
CA SER A 305 -13.91 9.72 -8.63
C SER A 305 -13.32 10.91 -7.88
N LEU A 306 -13.01 11.96 -8.58
CA LEU A 306 -12.48 13.20 -8.04
C LEU A 306 -13.51 14.30 -8.23
N ASP A 307 -13.69 15.15 -7.22
CA ASP A 307 -14.58 16.30 -7.28
C ASP A 307 -14.06 17.34 -8.29
N GLU A 308 -12.73 17.46 -8.37
CA GLU A 308 -12.02 18.33 -9.31
C GLU A 308 -10.99 17.54 -10.11
N PRO A 309 -10.72 17.90 -11.37
CA PRO A 309 -9.71 17.25 -12.17
C PRO A 309 -8.32 17.28 -11.50
N PHE A 310 -7.64 16.15 -11.45
CA PHE A 310 -6.26 16.11 -10.99
C PHE A 310 -5.32 16.62 -12.10
N LEU A 311 -4.75 17.80 -11.87
CA LEU A 311 -3.87 18.51 -12.82
C LEU A 311 -2.47 18.67 -12.22
N PRO A 312 -1.67 17.60 -12.20
CA PRO A 312 -0.30 17.67 -11.70
C PRO A 312 0.64 18.35 -12.69
N ASN A 313 1.75 18.87 -12.18
CA ASN A 313 2.87 19.18 -13.05
C ASN A 313 3.46 17.91 -13.66
N ASN A 314 4.18 18.04 -14.77
CA ASN A 314 4.91 16.93 -15.36
C ASN A 314 6.07 16.49 -14.44
N SER A 315 6.56 15.29 -14.65
CA SER A 315 7.79 14.78 -14.05
C SER A 315 9.01 15.65 -14.40
N GLY A 316 10.07 15.43 -13.67
CA GLY A 316 11.39 16.02 -13.90
C GLY A 316 11.92 16.86 -12.75
N PHE A 317 13.20 17.13 -12.81
CA PHE A 317 13.99 17.69 -11.72
C PHE A 317 13.92 19.22 -11.60
N GLY A 318 14.48 19.71 -10.50
CA GLY A 318 14.68 21.12 -10.24
C GLY A 318 13.38 21.84 -9.93
N GLN A 319 13.09 22.92 -10.66
CA GLN A 319 11.99 23.83 -10.35
C GLN A 319 10.65 23.47 -11.00
N LYS A 320 10.44 22.20 -11.36
CA LYS A 320 9.22 21.74 -12.03
C LYS A 320 8.04 21.46 -11.08
N PHE A 321 8.21 21.59 -9.77
CA PHE A 321 7.16 21.44 -8.77
C PHE A 321 6.34 22.74 -8.55
N LYS A 322 5.17 22.63 -7.94
CA LYS A 322 4.31 23.79 -7.60
C LYS A 322 4.89 24.52 -6.39
N LYS A 323 5.38 25.74 -6.63
CA LYS A 323 6.03 26.58 -5.62
C LYS A 323 5.05 27.26 -4.65
N ASN A 324 5.58 27.79 -3.54
CA ASN A 324 4.87 28.60 -2.55
C ASN A 324 3.66 27.88 -1.92
N ARG A 325 3.72 26.56 -1.83
CA ARG A 325 2.72 25.75 -1.13
C ARG A 325 3.24 25.32 0.23
N LYS A 326 2.40 25.40 1.24
CA LYS A 326 2.68 24.85 2.56
C LYS A 326 1.90 23.58 2.80
N PRO A 327 2.41 22.65 3.63
CA PRO A 327 1.61 21.55 4.13
C PRO A 327 0.28 22.03 4.68
N ALA A 328 -0.79 21.35 4.36
CA ALA A 328 -2.13 21.67 4.86
C ALA A 328 -2.86 20.37 5.24
N PRO A 329 -3.72 20.39 6.25
CA PRO A 329 -4.58 19.26 6.59
C PRO A 329 -5.41 18.81 5.38
N ILE A 330 -5.61 17.52 5.23
CA ILE A 330 -6.46 16.94 4.19
C ILE A 330 -7.93 17.15 4.59
N GLN A 331 -8.62 17.95 3.80
CA GLN A 331 -10.05 18.25 3.96
C GLN A 331 -10.93 17.14 3.44
#